data_0d97cbedfde59a012c06e357c43d18d0
#
_entry.id   0d97cbedfde59a012c06e357c43d18d0
#
_cell.length_a   1.000
_cell.length_b   1.000
_cell.length_c   1.000
_cell.angle_alpha   90.00
_cell.angle_beta   90.00
_cell.angle_gamma   90.00
#
_symmetry.space_group_name_H-M   'P 1'
#
loop_
_entity.id
_entity.type
_entity.pdbx_description
1 polymer ?
#
loop_
_entity_poly.entity_id
_entity_poly.type
_entity_poly.pdbx_seq_one_letter_code
_entity_poly.pdbx_strand_id
1 'polypeptide(L)'
;LDLLDPDLRRWATYVIGVAMLGLLDDALGRGHAADTPRGWRGHARTVLRGGFSTGAIKAAGALALAAYAVSGRGREGLNYVADLALLLLTTNLFNLLDLRPGRVEKVFVALLAGLCLIGWTDAPLTVLGLFIGPVLAMAPLTLRERAMLGDTGSNLVGALAGVALLLVLGDTARLVALAVVAALSIYGEFRSISQAI
;
A
#
# COMPACT_ATOMS: atom_id res chain seq x y z
N LEU A 1 -21.13 9.90 11.30
CA LEU A 1 -19.68 9.77 11.06
C LEU A 1 -18.84 10.13 12.30
N ASP A 2 -19.45 10.74 13.32
CA ASP A 2 -18.77 11.10 14.58
C ASP A 2 -18.63 9.93 15.57
N LEU A 3 -19.05 8.72 15.19
CA LEU A 3 -18.94 7.51 16.00
C LEU A 3 -17.54 6.86 15.95
N LEU A 4 -16.68 7.28 15.05
CA LEU A 4 -15.34 6.76 14.93
C LEU A 4 -14.34 7.73 15.53
N ASP A 5 -13.38 7.18 16.28
CA ASP A 5 -12.19 7.91 16.69
C ASP A 5 -11.55 8.66 15.51
N PRO A 6 -11.13 9.94 15.68
CA PRO A 6 -10.57 10.75 14.60
C PRO A 6 -9.39 10.08 13.87
N ASP A 7 -8.54 9.35 14.59
CA ASP A 7 -7.40 8.66 14.00
C ASP A 7 -7.86 7.44 13.21
N LEU A 8 -8.80 6.65 13.74
CA LEU A 8 -9.38 5.53 12.99
C LEU A 8 -10.06 6.01 11.71
N ARG A 9 -10.76 7.16 11.74
CA ARG A 9 -11.39 7.75 10.55
C ARG A 9 -10.36 8.11 9.48
N ARG A 10 -9.19 8.66 9.87
CA ARG A 10 -8.11 9.00 8.92
C ARG A 10 -7.49 7.77 8.29
N TRP A 11 -7.21 6.74 9.09
CA TRP A 11 -6.71 5.46 8.59
C TRP A 11 -7.71 4.78 7.67
N ALA A 12 -8.99 4.75 8.05
CA ALA A 12 -10.07 4.21 7.22
C ALA A 12 -10.18 4.95 5.88
N THR A 13 -10.12 6.29 5.90
CA THR A 13 -10.16 7.11 4.68
C THR A 13 -8.98 6.78 3.76
N TYR A 14 -7.77 6.65 4.31
CA TYR A 14 -6.58 6.27 3.54
C TYR A 14 -6.73 4.88 2.92
N VAL A 15 -7.05 3.88 3.73
CA VAL A 15 -7.15 2.47 3.31
C VAL A 15 -8.22 2.29 2.23
N ILE A 16 -9.43 2.83 2.45
CA ILE A 16 -10.53 2.74 1.49
C ILE A 16 -10.21 3.55 0.23
N GLY A 17 -9.70 4.77 0.38
CA GLY A 17 -9.37 5.64 -0.74
C GLY A 17 -8.32 5.02 -1.67
N VAL A 18 -7.26 4.43 -1.11
CA VAL A 18 -6.20 3.76 -1.88
C VAL A 18 -6.73 2.49 -2.55
N ALA A 19 -7.61 1.72 -1.89
CA ALA A 19 -8.29 0.58 -2.51
C ALA A 19 -9.19 1.03 -3.68
N MET A 20 -9.91 2.14 -3.54
CA MET A 20 -10.73 2.70 -4.63
C MET A 20 -9.88 3.18 -5.81
N LEU A 21 -8.71 3.77 -5.57
CA LEU A 21 -7.76 4.10 -6.65
C LEU A 21 -7.26 2.85 -7.38
N GLY A 22 -7.03 1.74 -6.65
CA GLY A 22 -6.73 0.44 -7.25
C GLY A 22 -7.89 -0.10 -8.09
N LEU A 23 -9.12 0.01 -7.59
CA LEU A 23 -10.32 -0.39 -8.32
C LEU A 23 -10.50 0.40 -9.63
N LEU A 24 -10.24 1.69 -9.61
CA LEU A 24 -10.27 2.51 -10.82
C LEU A 24 -9.22 2.05 -11.84
N ASP A 25 -8.02 1.68 -11.38
CA ASP A 25 -6.98 1.18 -12.27
C ASP A 25 -7.34 -0.21 -12.83
N ASP A 26 -7.87 -1.13 -12.01
CA ASP A 26 -8.36 -2.44 -12.45
C ASP A 26 -9.52 -2.32 -13.47
N ALA A 27 -10.43 -1.36 -13.27
CA ALA A 27 -11.59 -1.17 -14.12
C ALA A 27 -11.26 -0.46 -15.45
N LEU A 28 -10.40 0.56 -15.41
CA LEU A 28 -10.05 1.39 -16.56
C LEU A 28 -8.82 0.87 -17.32
N GLY A 29 -7.89 0.21 -16.62
CA GLY A 29 -6.64 -0.29 -17.21
C GLY A 29 -6.86 -1.41 -18.23
N ARG A 30 -7.93 -2.18 -18.10
CA ARG A 30 -8.27 -3.28 -19.04
C ARG A 30 -8.64 -2.79 -20.45
N GLY A 31 -9.07 -1.52 -20.60
CA GLY A 31 -9.44 -0.95 -21.90
C GLY A 31 -8.28 -0.36 -22.72
N HIS A 32 -7.12 -0.13 -22.13
CA HIS A 32 -5.99 0.58 -22.73
C HIS A 32 -4.69 -0.24 -22.77
N ALA A 33 -4.78 -1.55 -22.59
CA ALA A 33 -3.62 -2.44 -22.39
C ALA A 33 -2.70 -2.60 -23.61
N ALA A 34 -3.07 -2.11 -24.80
CA ALA A 34 -2.28 -2.31 -26.02
C ALA A 34 -1.19 -1.24 -26.27
N ASP A 35 -1.34 0.00 -25.78
CA ASP A 35 -0.49 1.13 -26.17
C ASP A 35 0.15 1.94 -25.02
N THR A 36 -0.07 1.58 -23.75
CA THR A 36 0.49 2.37 -22.64
C THR A 36 1.87 1.84 -22.23
N PRO A 37 2.94 2.68 -22.28
CA PRO A 37 4.26 2.29 -21.80
C PRO A 37 4.19 1.94 -20.30
N ARG A 38 4.65 0.73 -19.95
CA ARG A 38 4.69 0.24 -18.57
C ARG A 38 5.80 0.95 -17.78
N GLY A 39 5.55 1.16 -16.46
CA GLY A 39 6.51 1.73 -15.52
C GLY A 39 6.44 3.27 -15.41
N TRP A 40 7.01 3.82 -14.31
CA TRP A 40 6.94 5.25 -13.96
C TRP A 40 7.47 6.18 -15.08
N ARG A 41 8.45 5.74 -15.87
CA ARG A 41 9.00 6.51 -17.00
C ARG A 41 8.00 6.69 -18.13
N GLY A 42 7.17 5.67 -18.38
CA GLY A 42 6.08 5.74 -19.35
C GLY A 42 5.00 6.73 -18.93
N HIS A 43 4.59 6.65 -17.69
CA HIS A 43 3.58 7.55 -17.12
C HIS A 43 4.06 9.01 -17.07
N ALA A 44 5.32 9.26 -16.67
CA ALA A 44 5.90 10.60 -16.67
C ALA A 44 5.93 11.21 -18.10
N ARG A 45 6.30 10.42 -19.12
CA ARG A 45 6.32 10.89 -20.51
C ARG A 45 4.92 11.20 -21.03
N THR A 46 3.90 10.44 -20.66
CA THR A 46 2.50 10.69 -21.04
C THR A 46 1.97 11.98 -20.43
N VAL A 47 2.24 12.22 -19.14
CA VAL A 47 1.86 13.46 -18.45
C VAL A 47 2.57 14.68 -19.05
N LEU A 48 3.87 14.59 -19.34
CA LEU A 48 4.64 15.67 -19.96
C LEU A 48 4.17 16.02 -21.38
N ARG A 49 3.48 15.10 -22.05
CA ARG A 49 2.86 15.32 -23.37
C ARG A 49 1.39 15.78 -23.30
N GLY A 50 0.89 16.13 -22.10
CA GLY A 50 -0.50 16.58 -21.91
C GLY A 50 -1.54 15.47 -21.95
N GLY A 51 -1.14 14.20 -21.89
CA GLY A 51 -2.04 13.05 -21.84
C GLY A 51 -2.51 12.74 -20.42
N PHE A 52 -3.76 12.31 -20.26
CA PHE A 52 -4.29 11.77 -18.99
C PHE A 52 -3.71 10.36 -18.78
N SER A 53 -3.04 10.16 -17.64
CA SER A 53 -2.55 8.84 -17.21
C SER A 53 -3.28 8.42 -15.94
N THR A 54 -3.92 7.24 -15.95
CA THR A 54 -4.54 6.65 -14.76
C THR A 54 -3.51 6.51 -13.63
N GLY A 55 -2.27 6.18 -13.96
CA GLY A 55 -1.17 6.12 -13.00
C GLY A 55 -0.84 7.46 -12.34
N ALA A 56 -0.96 8.59 -13.06
CA ALA A 56 -0.75 9.91 -12.47
C ALA A 56 -1.86 10.28 -11.49
N ILE A 57 -3.13 9.96 -11.81
CA ILE A 57 -4.28 10.15 -10.92
C ILE A 57 -4.10 9.27 -9.67
N LYS A 58 -3.72 8.01 -9.85
CA LYS A 58 -3.43 7.08 -8.75
C LYS A 58 -2.34 7.62 -7.83
N ALA A 59 -1.23 8.09 -8.39
CA ALA A 59 -0.11 8.63 -7.62
C ALA A 59 -0.49 9.91 -6.85
N ALA A 60 -1.15 10.86 -7.51
CA ALA A 60 -1.61 12.11 -6.88
C ALA A 60 -2.68 11.86 -5.81
N GLY A 61 -3.64 10.97 -6.08
CA GLY A 61 -4.67 10.57 -5.14
C GLY A 61 -4.09 9.85 -3.92
N ALA A 62 -3.18 8.91 -4.13
CA ALA A 62 -2.50 8.21 -3.04
C ALA A 62 -1.69 9.16 -2.16
N LEU A 63 -0.97 10.13 -2.78
CA LEU A 63 -0.23 11.17 -2.06
C LEU A 63 -1.17 12.04 -1.21
N ALA A 64 -2.27 12.50 -1.77
CA ALA A 64 -3.25 13.33 -1.04
C ALA A 64 -3.89 12.57 0.14
N LEU A 65 -4.26 11.31 -0.07
CA LEU A 65 -4.82 10.45 0.97
C LEU A 65 -3.81 10.15 2.08
N ALA A 66 -2.56 9.85 1.73
CA ALA A 66 -1.49 9.61 2.69
C ALA A 66 -1.16 10.89 3.48
N ALA A 67 -1.09 12.05 2.82
CA ALA A 67 -0.89 13.34 3.48
C ALA A 67 -2.02 13.66 4.48
N TYR A 68 -3.27 13.41 4.10
CA TYR A 68 -4.41 13.53 5.01
C TYR A 68 -4.30 12.59 6.21
N ALA A 69 -3.93 11.34 5.99
CA ALA A 69 -3.80 10.35 7.05
C ALA A 69 -2.71 10.73 8.07
N VAL A 70 -1.55 11.19 7.58
CA VAL A 70 -0.40 11.56 8.44
C VAL A 70 -0.60 12.91 9.13
N SER A 71 -1.36 13.86 8.55
CA SER A 71 -1.56 15.20 9.12
C SER A 71 -2.12 15.22 10.54
N GLY A 72 -2.86 14.18 10.93
CA GLY A 72 -3.43 14.03 12.27
C GLY A 72 -2.46 13.62 13.36
N ARG A 73 -1.25 13.23 13.01
CA ARG A 73 -0.29 12.66 13.96
C ARG A 73 0.55 13.71 14.70
N GLY A 74 0.36 15.00 14.43
CA GLY A 74 1.18 16.08 15.02
C GLY A 74 2.66 15.96 14.65
N ARG A 75 2.97 15.33 13.50
CA ARG A 75 4.34 15.15 13.01
C ARG A 75 4.73 16.30 12.11
N GLU A 76 5.97 16.73 12.20
CA GLU A 76 6.50 17.86 11.43
C GLU A 76 7.84 17.50 10.78
N GLY A 77 8.22 18.31 9.79
CA GLY A 77 9.53 18.24 9.14
C GLY A 77 9.81 16.87 8.54
N LEU A 78 11.02 16.36 8.79
CA LEU A 78 11.50 15.11 8.20
C LEU A 78 10.66 13.89 8.63
N ASN A 79 10.17 13.87 9.86
CA ASN A 79 9.36 12.77 10.37
C ASN A 79 8.00 12.68 9.65
N TYR A 80 7.39 13.81 9.31
CA TYR A 80 6.17 13.84 8.49
C TYR A 80 6.43 13.26 7.10
N VAL A 81 7.51 13.70 6.46
CA VAL A 81 7.90 13.21 5.12
C VAL A 81 8.23 11.71 5.14
N ALA A 82 8.90 11.25 6.20
CA ALA A 82 9.23 9.84 6.36
C ALA A 82 7.98 8.96 6.54
N ASP A 83 7.02 9.38 7.39
CA ASP A 83 5.75 8.67 7.58
C ASP A 83 4.95 8.63 6.26
N LEU A 84 4.89 9.74 5.54
CA LEU A 84 4.24 9.85 4.23
C LEU A 84 4.88 8.90 3.21
N ALA A 85 6.20 8.94 3.08
CA ALA A 85 6.94 8.08 2.17
C ALA A 85 6.78 6.60 2.52
N LEU A 86 6.78 6.26 3.83
CA LEU A 86 6.59 4.89 4.29
C LEU A 86 5.22 4.35 3.88
N LEU A 87 4.14 5.13 4.04
CA LEU A 87 2.81 4.72 3.57
C LEU A 87 2.78 4.46 2.06
N LEU A 88 3.28 5.40 1.27
CA LEU A 88 3.24 5.32 -0.19
C LEU A 88 4.09 4.16 -0.71
N LEU A 89 5.33 4.04 -0.23
CA LEU A 89 6.24 3.00 -0.69
C LEU A 89 5.81 1.61 -0.23
N THR A 90 5.23 1.47 0.97
CA THR A 90 4.69 0.17 1.42
C THR A 90 3.51 -0.23 0.54
N THR A 91 2.59 0.68 0.23
CA THR A 91 1.48 0.40 -0.69
C THR A 91 1.99 -0.03 -2.07
N ASN A 92 2.96 0.69 -2.62
CA ASN A 92 3.58 0.33 -3.90
C ASN A 92 4.30 -1.03 -3.86
N LEU A 93 5.05 -1.31 -2.78
CA LEU A 93 5.74 -2.59 -2.62
C LEU A 93 4.77 -3.77 -2.62
N PHE A 94 3.64 -3.65 -1.91
CA PHE A 94 2.64 -4.72 -1.88
C PHE A 94 1.97 -4.92 -3.25
N ASN A 95 1.80 -3.85 -4.02
CA ASN A 95 1.35 -3.96 -5.41
C ASN A 95 2.40 -4.68 -6.30
N LEU A 96 3.68 -4.40 -6.11
CA LEU A 96 4.77 -5.12 -6.79
C LEU A 96 4.88 -6.60 -6.37
N LEU A 97 4.41 -6.97 -5.18
CA LEU A 97 4.38 -8.35 -4.70
C LEU A 97 3.24 -9.17 -5.33
N ASP A 98 2.17 -8.56 -5.82
CA ASP A 98 1.00 -9.25 -6.40
C ASP A 98 1.25 -9.77 -7.83
N LEU A 99 2.43 -10.33 -8.05
CA LEU A 99 2.82 -11.04 -9.28
C LEU A 99 2.53 -12.54 -9.23
N ARG A 100 2.23 -13.06 -8.04
CA ARG A 100 1.83 -14.46 -7.81
C ARG A 100 0.78 -14.53 -6.71
N PRO A 101 -0.26 -15.36 -6.91
CA PRO A 101 -1.32 -15.54 -5.92
C PRO A 101 -0.79 -15.90 -4.53
N GLY A 102 -1.39 -15.37 -3.49
CA GLY A 102 -1.09 -15.69 -2.10
C GLY A 102 0.22 -15.12 -1.54
N ARG A 103 1.06 -14.45 -2.35
CA ARG A 103 2.33 -13.86 -1.87
C ARG A 103 2.08 -12.66 -0.97
N VAL A 104 1.20 -11.79 -1.38
CA VAL A 104 0.83 -10.56 -0.66
C VAL A 104 0.32 -10.89 0.74
N GLU A 105 -0.61 -11.84 0.84
CA GLU A 105 -1.20 -12.24 2.12
C GLU A 105 -0.19 -12.90 3.05
N LYS A 106 0.70 -13.75 2.52
CA LYS A 106 1.76 -14.36 3.33
C LYS A 106 2.71 -13.32 3.92
N VAL A 107 3.13 -12.35 3.11
CA VAL A 107 4.01 -11.26 3.56
C VAL A 107 3.27 -10.38 4.57
N PHE A 108 2.00 -10.07 4.33
CA PHE A 108 1.18 -9.26 5.23
C PHE A 108 1.01 -9.92 6.59
N VAL A 109 0.63 -11.21 6.62
CA VAL A 109 0.46 -11.96 7.88
C VAL A 109 1.78 -12.05 8.63
N ALA A 110 2.89 -12.34 7.94
CA ALA A 110 4.21 -12.39 8.57
C ALA A 110 4.63 -11.02 9.15
N LEU A 111 4.36 -9.93 8.42
CA LEU A 111 4.62 -8.57 8.89
C LEU A 111 3.79 -8.23 10.12
N LEU A 112 2.47 -8.48 10.10
CA LEU A 112 1.60 -8.20 11.25
C LEU A 112 2.01 -9.01 12.47
N ALA A 113 2.25 -10.30 12.31
CA ALA A 113 2.71 -11.16 13.40
C ALA A 113 4.03 -10.65 13.98
N GLY A 114 5.01 -10.30 13.13
CA GLY A 114 6.29 -9.73 13.55
C GLY A 114 6.11 -8.42 14.31
N LEU A 115 5.27 -7.50 13.83
CA LEU A 115 4.99 -6.22 14.49
C LEU A 115 4.31 -6.41 15.83
N CYS A 116 3.31 -7.28 15.93
CA CYS A 116 2.63 -7.57 17.20
C CYS A 116 3.58 -8.20 18.21
N LEU A 117 4.44 -9.13 17.80
CA LEU A 117 5.40 -9.79 18.68
C LEU A 117 6.52 -8.85 19.14
N ILE A 118 7.11 -8.07 18.23
CA ILE A 118 8.21 -7.15 18.55
C ILE A 118 7.72 -5.97 19.37
N GLY A 119 6.54 -5.43 19.03
CA GLY A 119 5.94 -4.29 19.72
C GLY A 119 5.20 -4.67 21.02
N TRP A 120 5.01 -5.98 21.30
CA TRP A 120 4.15 -6.46 22.40
C TRP A 120 2.80 -5.76 22.41
N THR A 121 2.17 -5.63 21.25
CA THR A 121 0.94 -4.86 21.08
C THR A 121 0.00 -5.53 20.10
N ASP A 122 -1.30 -5.39 20.34
CA ASP A 122 -2.38 -5.79 19.43
C ASP A 122 -2.95 -4.60 18.63
N ALA A 123 -2.35 -3.42 18.76
CA ALA A 123 -2.83 -2.20 18.11
C ALA A 123 -3.10 -2.36 16.61
N PRO A 124 -2.26 -3.05 15.80
CA PRO A 124 -2.59 -3.29 14.40
C PRO A 124 -3.87 -4.10 14.21
N LEU A 125 -4.15 -5.06 15.09
CA LEU A 125 -5.33 -5.92 15.01
C LEU A 125 -6.58 -5.17 15.45
N THR A 126 -6.49 -4.37 16.51
CA THR A 126 -7.63 -3.60 17.04
C THR A 126 -8.01 -2.45 16.13
N VAL A 127 -7.03 -1.70 15.60
CA VAL A 127 -7.27 -0.54 14.72
C VAL A 127 -7.66 -0.97 13.31
N LEU A 128 -7.02 -2.01 12.77
CA LEU A 128 -7.20 -2.44 11.37
C LEU A 128 -8.13 -3.66 11.21
N GLY A 129 -8.61 -4.25 12.31
CA GLY A 129 -9.34 -5.52 12.31
C GLY A 129 -10.54 -5.56 11.35
N LEU A 130 -11.28 -4.45 11.24
CA LEU A 130 -12.41 -4.33 10.30
C LEU A 130 -11.97 -4.53 8.83
N PHE A 131 -10.77 -4.06 8.47
CA PHE A 131 -10.25 -4.14 7.12
C PHE A 131 -9.47 -5.44 6.84
N ILE A 132 -9.02 -6.13 7.89
CA ILE A 132 -8.36 -7.43 7.77
C ILE A 132 -9.37 -8.52 7.36
N GLY A 133 -10.64 -8.38 7.75
CA GLY A 133 -11.69 -9.33 7.41
C GLY A 133 -11.79 -9.67 5.92
N PRO A 134 -11.93 -8.69 5.01
CA PRO A 134 -11.93 -8.92 3.56
C PRO A 134 -10.66 -9.62 3.05
N VAL A 135 -9.48 -9.30 3.61
CA VAL A 135 -8.21 -9.95 3.24
C VAL A 135 -8.25 -11.43 3.62
N LEU A 136 -8.72 -11.75 4.82
CA LEU A 136 -8.86 -13.14 5.28
C LEU A 136 -9.91 -13.91 4.48
N ALA A 137 -10.98 -13.26 4.05
CA ALA A 137 -12.02 -13.87 3.22
C ALA A 137 -11.49 -14.24 1.82
N MET A 138 -10.59 -13.45 1.25
CA MET A 138 -9.95 -13.71 -0.04
C MET A 138 -8.80 -14.73 0.04
N ALA A 139 -8.13 -14.83 1.18
CA ALA A 139 -6.96 -15.68 1.36
C ALA A 139 -7.14 -17.16 0.92
N PRO A 140 -8.28 -17.84 1.17
CA PRO A 140 -8.48 -19.21 0.70
C PRO A 140 -8.49 -19.37 -0.83
N LEU A 141 -8.86 -18.31 -1.56
CA LEU A 141 -8.88 -18.32 -3.03
C LEU A 141 -7.49 -18.03 -3.59
N THR A 142 -6.80 -17.03 -3.05
CA THR A 142 -5.47 -16.63 -3.51
C THR A 142 -4.40 -17.66 -3.13
N LEU A 143 -4.47 -18.24 -1.92
CA LEU A 143 -3.55 -19.28 -1.47
C LEU A 143 -3.70 -20.61 -2.25
N ARG A 144 -4.87 -20.85 -2.85
CA ARG A 144 -5.13 -21.99 -3.75
C ARG A 144 -4.92 -21.63 -5.23
N GLU A 145 -4.34 -20.47 -5.51
CA GLU A 145 -4.05 -19.97 -6.86
C GLU A 145 -5.30 -19.86 -7.77
N ARG A 146 -6.48 -19.67 -7.17
CA ARG A 146 -7.75 -19.55 -7.90
C ARG A 146 -8.11 -18.10 -8.23
N ALA A 147 -7.47 -17.12 -7.57
CA ALA A 147 -7.64 -15.71 -7.79
C ALA A 147 -6.37 -14.94 -7.46
N MET A 148 -6.28 -13.71 -7.94
CA MET A 148 -5.29 -12.71 -7.53
C MET A 148 -6.02 -11.53 -6.90
N LEU A 149 -5.32 -10.76 -6.08
CA LEU A 149 -5.90 -9.58 -5.42
C LEU A 149 -6.17 -8.43 -6.39
N GLY A 150 -5.37 -8.32 -7.45
CA GLY A 150 -5.36 -7.18 -8.35
C GLY A 150 -4.91 -5.90 -7.67
N ASP A 151 -4.96 -4.78 -8.38
CA ASP A 151 -4.55 -3.47 -7.87
C ASP A 151 -5.42 -3.02 -6.69
N THR A 152 -6.70 -3.38 -6.68
CA THR A 152 -7.62 -3.08 -5.58
C THR A 152 -7.17 -3.72 -4.28
N GLY A 153 -6.96 -5.02 -4.30
CA GLY A 153 -6.65 -5.79 -3.09
C GLY A 153 -5.20 -5.60 -2.64
N SER A 154 -4.24 -5.58 -3.54
CA SER A 154 -2.83 -5.37 -3.20
C SER A 154 -2.56 -3.99 -2.62
N ASN A 155 -3.21 -2.94 -3.14
CA ASN A 155 -3.14 -1.60 -2.57
C ASN A 155 -3.82 -1.53 -1.19
N LEU A 156 -4.97 -2.20 -1.00
CA LEU A 156 -5.62 -2.32 0.31
C LEU A 156 -4.67 -2.92 1.34
N VAL A 157 -4.10 -4.08 1.03
CA VAL A 157 -3.20 -4.79 1.94
C VAL A 157 -1.93 -3.99 2.20
N GLY A 158 -1.36 -3.33 1.18
CA GLY A 158 -0.20 -2.45 1.31
C GLY A 158 -0.48 -1.23 2.19
N ALA A 159 -1.67 -0.63 2.06
CA ALA A 159 -2.09 0.46 2.94
C ALA A 159 -2.22 0.00 4.39
N LEU A 160 -2.83 -1.17 4.64
CA LEU A 160 -2.91 -1.76 5.98
C LEU A 160 -1.52 -2.04 6.57
N ALA A 161 -0.61 -2.58 5.76
CA ALA A 161 0.78 -2.83 6.16
C ALA A 161 1.50 -1.53 6.55
N GLY A 162 1.37 -0.48 5.74
CA GLY A 162 1.95 0.84 6.01
C GLY A 162 1.42 1.46 7.31
N VAL A 163 0.11 1.41 7.51
CA VAL A 163 -0.51 1.90 8.77
C VAL A 163 -0.02 1.08 9.96
N ALA A 164 0.06 -0.25 9.86
CA ALA A 164 0.57 -1.11 10.93
C ALA A 164 2.02 -0.74 11.32
N LEU A 165 2.88 -0.47 10.34
CA LEU A 165 4.24 0.02 10.59
C LEU A 165 4.24 1.34 11.37
N LEU A 166 3.37 2.29 10.99
CA LEU A 166 3.26 3.57 11.69
C LEU A 166 2.66 3.45 13.10
N LEU A 167 1.80 2.47 13.36
CA LEU A 167 1.21 2.25 14.67
C LEU A 167 2.20 1.66 15.68
N VAL A 168 3.11 0.80 15.22
CA VAL A 168 3.99 0.01 16.10
C VAL A 168 5.39 0.59 16.21
N LEU A 169 5.96 1.07 15.10
CA LEU A 169 7.37 1.46 15.06
C LEU A 169 7.60 2.86 15.63
N GLY A 170 8.65 3.02 16.43
CA GLY A 170 9.20 4.32 16.81
C GLY A 170 10.00 4.95 15.66
N ASP A 171 10.42 6.20 15.83
CA ASP A 171 10.98 7.04 14.77
C ASP A 171 12.19 6.41 14.06
N THR A 172 13.18 5.92 14.81
CA THR A 172 14.36 5.27 14.24
C THR A 172 13.97 4.01 13.46
N ALA A 173 13.09 3.17 14.03
CA ALA A 173 12.64 1.95 13.38
C ALA A 173 11.84 2.24 12.09
N ARG A 174 11.08 3.34 12.04
CA ARG A 174 10.39 3.80 10.81
C ARG A 174 11.36 4.19 9.72
N LEU A 175 12.45 4.89 10.06
CA LEU A 175 13.50 5.25 9.07
C LEU A 175 14.18 3.99 8.52
N VAL A 176 14.47 3.01 9.37
CA VAL A 176 15.00 1.71 8.93
C VAL A 176 13.99 0.99 8.03
N ALA A 177 12.73 0.92 8.44
CA ALA A 177 11.67 0.32 7.64
C ALA A 177 11.51 1.03 6.30
N LEU A 178 11.56 2.37 6.27
CA LEU A 178 11.52 3.16 5.05
C LEU A 178 12.68 2.81 4.11
N ALA A 179 13.90 2.73 4.63
CA ALA A 179 15.07 2.35 3.84
C ALA A 179 14.93 0.94 3.24
N VAL A 180 14.44 -0.03 4.03
CA VAL A 180 14.19 -1.40 3.57
C VAL A 180 13.10 -1.43 2.50
N VAL A 181 11.95 -0.80 2.74
CA VAL A 181 10.84 -0.75 1.80
C VAL A 181 11.26 -0.05 0.50
N ALA A 182 12.01 1.05 0.59
CA ALA A 182 12.53 1.75 -0.59
C ALA A 182 13.49 0.86 -1.40
N ALA A 183 14.42 0.18 -0.73
CA ALA A 183 15.35 -0.74 -1.40
C ALA A 183 14.62 -1.88 -2.10
N LEU A 184 13.63 -2.50 -1.44
CA LEU A 184 12.81 -3.56 -2.02
C LEU A 184 11.94 -3.07 -3.18
N SER A 185 11.38 -1.85 -3.08
CA SER A 185 10.59 -1.25 -4.17
C SER A 185 11.46 -0.97 -5.39
N ILE A 186 12.66 -0.40 -5.19
CA ILE A 186 13.63 -0.18 -6.27
C ILE A 186 14.04 -1.52 -6.90
N TYR A 187 14.37 -2.51 -6.07
CA TYR A 187 14.73 -3.84 -6.58
C TYR A 187 13.60 -4.46 -7.40
N GLY A 188 12.34 -4.38 -6.91
CA GLY A 188 11.17 -4.91 -7.60
C GLY A 188 10.84 -4.23 -8.92
N GLU A 189 11.16 -2.93 -9.06
CA GLU A 189 10.96 -2.18 -10.31
C GLU A 189 11.99 -2.55 -11.39
N PHE A 190 13.24 -2.82 -11.00
CA PHE A 190 14.34 -3.13 -11.95
C PHE A 190 14.49 -4.61 -12.25
N ARG A 191 14.10 -5.49 -11.34
CA ARG A 191 14.12 -6.94 -11.54
C ARG A 191 12.76 -7.51 -11.18
N SER A 192 12.17 -8.27 -12.09
CA SER A 192 10.97 -9.03 -11.73
C SER A 192 11.28 -9.88 -10.48
N ILE A 193 10.57 -9.61 -9.40
CA ILE A 193 10.69 -10.37 -8.13
C ILE A 193 10.50 -11.87 -8.38
N SER A 194 9.84 -12.24 -9.48
CA SER A 194 9.66 -13.63 -9.91
C SER A 194 10.94 -14.31 -10.43
N GLN A 195 12.01 -13.56 -10.71
CA GLN A 195 13.29 -14.13 -11.16
C GLN A 195 14.27 -14.35 -10.00
N ALA A 196 13.96 -13.85 -8.81
CA ALA A 196 14.85 -13.89 -7.65
C ALA A 196 14.48 -14.99 -6.64
N ILE A 197 13.39 -15.70 -6.86
CA ILE A 197 12.87 -16.80 -6.04
C ILE A 197 12.49 -17.93 -6.99
#